data_20df8deb170f371afdea0d1308f18760
#
_entry.id   20df8deb170f371afdea0d1308f18760
#
_cell.length_a   1.000
_cell.length_b   1.000
_cell.length_c   1.000
_cell.angle_alpha   90.00
_cell.angle_beta   90.00
_cell.angle_gamma   90.00
#
_symmetry.space_group_name_H-M   'P 1'
#
loop_
_entity.id
_entity.type
_entity.pdbx_description
1 polymer ?
#
loop_
_entity_poly.entity_id
_entity_poly.type
_entity_poly.pdbx_seq_one_letter_code
_entity_poly.pdbx_strand_id
1 'polypeptide(L)'
;MKSALAALVLLAATFAPCVAYSEDTPADALLMLAKHDNMLLIVDPSSLRVIARIPVGNDPHEVIASADGRTAYVSNYGFGAYHTLAVVDLVAQKALPSVDLGALRGPHGLVFTGGKVWFTAEAAKALGSYDPATKSVDLILGTGQNRTHMIYVSPDMKLIVTTNVSSGTVSLIEQATGGVPGQGGSLQGPGGDWNETVVRVGSGSEGFDVSPDGKEIWVANAGDGTVSIIDVVNKRVSQTLAADVGGANRLKFTPNGKLALISSLRSSDLTVIDTATRKTIKRIVVGHGAAGIVMQPDGTRAFVACSPDGYVAVVDLHSLQVAGRIPAGQSPDGLAWAARR
;
A
#
# COMPACT_ATOMS: atom_id res chain seq x y z
N MET A 1 -63.89 3.67 51.84
CA MET A 1 -63.18 2.97 50.75
C MET A 1 -63.09 3.93 49.59
N LYS A 2 -61.94 4.56 49.40
CA LYS A 2 -61.71 5.51 48.31
C LYS A 2 -60.64 4.88 47.38
N SER A 3 -61.04 4.46 46.14
CA SER A 3 -60.13 3.92 45.12
C SER A 3 -59.48 5.07 44.41
N ALA A 4 -58.13 5.10 44.40
CA ALA A 4 -57.35 6.02 43.62
C ALA A 4 -56.97 5.33 42.30
N LEU A 5 -57.40 5.90 41.17
CA LEU A 5 -56.99 5.52 39.81
C LEU A 5 -55.65 6.21 39.49
N ALA A 6 -54.62 5.43 39.31
CA ALA A 6 -53.34 5.96 38.82
C ALA A 6 -53.35 5.92 37.27
N ALA A 7 -53.25 7.08 36.65
CA ALA A 7 -53.11 7.22 35.19
C ALA A 7 -51.63 7.04 34.80
N LEU A 8 -51.34 6.01 33.99
CA LEU A 8 -50.01 5.76 33.41
C LEU A 8 -49.90 6.59 32.14
N VAL A 9 -49.06 7.62 32.15
CA VAL A 9 -48.73 8.38 30.92
C VAL A 9 -47.59 7.69 30.21
N LEU A 10 -47.86 7.04 29.07
CA LEU A 10 -46.83 6.51 28.18
C LEU A 10 -46.23 7.66 27.37
N LEU A 11 -44.97 8.02 27.63
CA LEU A 11 -44.19 8.89 26.77
C LEU A 11 -43.69 8.07 25.57
N ALA A 12 -44.27 8.24 24.39
CA ALA A 12 -43.75 7.70 23.16
C ALA A 12 -42.57 8.56 22.66
N ALA A 13 -41.36 8.08 22.87
CA ALA A 13 -40.18 8.69 22.28
C ALA A 13 -40.16 8.40 20.76
N THR A 14 -40.50 9.39 19.95
CA THR A 14 -40.33 9.33 18.50
C THR A 14 -38.86 9.42 18.16
N PHE A 15 -38.20 8.30 17.86
CA PHE A 15 -36.90 8.29 17.21
C PHE A 15 -37.08 8.77 15.75
N ALA A 16 -36.74 10.03 15.48
CA ALA A 16 -36.56 10.47 14.10
C ALA A 16 -35.37 9.68 13.51
N PRO A 17 -35.48 9.05 12.33
CA PRO A 17 -34.34 8.46 11.68
C PRO A 17 -33.35 9.56 11.36
N CYS A 18 -32.14 9.47 11.94
CA CYS A 18 -31.03 10.30 11.53
C CYS A 18 -30.67 9.88 10.09
N VAL A 19 -31.15 10.61 9.12
CA VAL A 19 -30.71 10.49 7.74
C VAL A 19 -29.28 10.98 7.72
N ALA A 20 -28.33 10.06 7.82
CA ALA A 20 -26.94 10.35 7.57
C ALA A 20 -26.84 10.75 6.08
N TYR A 21 -26.74 12.02 5.80
CA TYR A 21 -26.32 12.48 4.48
C TYR A 21 -24.90 11.94 4.28
N SER A 22 -24.75 10.94 3.43
CA SER A 22 -23.47 10.51 2.92
C SER A 22 -22.89 11.66 2.11
N GLU A 23 -21.80 12.25 2.58
CA GLU A 23 -21.07 13.25 1.79
C GLU A 23 -20.49 12.53 0.56
N ASP A 24 -20.50 13.19 -0.59
CA ASP A 24 -19.90 12.65 -1.81
C ASP A 24 -18.38 12.47 -1.63
N THR A 25 -17.84 11.41 -2.20
CA THR A 25 -16.39 11.23 -2.26
C THR A 25 -15.76 12.40 -3.01
N PRO A 26 -14.81 13.14 -2.41
CA PRO A 26 -14.15 14.25 -3.09
C PRO A 26 -13.33 13.77 -4.30
N ALA A 27 -12.98 14.69 -5.19
CA ALA A 27 -12.16 14.38 -6.36
C ALA A 27 -10.80 13.80 -5.94
N ASP A 28 -10.17 14.39 -4.94
CA ASP A 28 -9.00 13.85 -4.27
C ASP A 28 -9.42 13.23 -2.94
N ALA A 29 -9.11 11.97 -2.72
CA ALA A 29 -9.44 11.26 -1.49
C ALA A 29 -8.24 10.47 -0.96
N LEU A 30 -8.07 10.50 0.36
CA LEU A 30 -7.17 9.59 1.06
C LEU A 30 -7.95 8.31 1.40
N LEU A 31 -7.40 7.17 1.02
CA LEU A 31 -7.90 5.85 1.34
C LEU A 31 -7.08 5.29 2.50
N MET A 32 -7.76 4.77 3.53
CA MET A 32 -7.11 4.19 4.71
C MET A 32 -7.75 2.85 5.05
N LEU A 33 -6.95 1.86 5.35
CA LEU A 33 -7.44 0.57 5.84
C LEU A 33 -7.46 0.56 7.37
N ALA A 34 -8.60 0.26 7.97
CA ALA A 34 -8.73 -0.17 9.35
C ALA A 34 -8.70 -1.70 9.37
N LYS A 35 -7.50 -2.26 9.47
CA LYS A 35 -7.23 -3.68 9.23
C LYS A 35 -8.04 -4.59 10.15
N HIS A 36 -8.03 -4.31 11.44
CA HIS A 36 -8.74 -5.12 12.42
C HIS A 36 -10.27 -4.94 12.35
N ASP A 37 -10.73 -3.80 11.84
CA ASP A 37 -12.16 -3.55 11.62
C ASP A 37 -12.67 -4.10 10.28
N ASN A 38 -11.77 -4.58 9.42
CA ASN A 38 -12.06 -5.05 8.05
C ASN A 38 -12.73 -3.98 7.16
N MET A 39 -12.28 -2.73 7.28
CA MET A 39 -12.88 -1.58 6.62
C MET A 39 -11.88 -0.80 5.78
N LEU A 40 -12.36 -0.30 4.65
CA LEU A 40 -11.77 0.82 3.92
C LEU A 40 -12.46 2.12 4.37
N LEU A 41 -11.68 3.11 4.72
CA LEU A 41 -12.13 4.46 5.02
C LEU A 41 -11.81 5.38 3.86
N ILE A 42 -12.79 6.18 3.43
CA ILE A 42 -12.60 7.28 2.49
C ILE A 42 -12.52 8.56 3.32
N VAL A 43 -11.47 9.33 3.11
CA VAL A 43 -11.20 10.56 3.86
C VAL A 43 -11.07 11.75 2.91
N ASP A 44 -11.71 12.86 3.27
CA ASP A 44 -11.43 14.15 2.64
C ASP A 44 -10.09 14.70 3.16
N PRO A 45 -9.06 14.80 2.33
CA PRO A 45 -7.75 15.25 2.77
C PRO A 45 -7.68 16.73 3.13
N SER A 46 -8.69 17.54 2.74
CA SER A 46 -8.74 18.97 3.08
C SER A 46 -9.25 19.20 4.50
N SER A 47 -10.30 18.50 4.87
CA SER A 47 -10.92 18.60 6.21
C SER A 47 -10.41 17.54 7.19
N LEU A 48 -9.68 16.53 6.72
CA LEU A 48 -9.21 15.36 7.46
C LEU A 48 -10.36 14.52 8.08
N ARG A 49 -11.56 14.62 7.50
CA ARG A 49 -12.75 13.89 7.98
C ARG A 49 -12.93 12.59 7.22
N VAL A 50 -13.29 11.53 7.96
CA VAL A 50 -13.75 10.27 7.38
C VAL A 50 -15.17 10.49 6.83
N ILE A 51 -15.34 10.27 5.52
CA ILE A 51 -16.60 10.46 4.79
C ILE A 51 -17.38 9.15 4.72
N ALA A 52 -16.68 8.03 4.48
CA ALA A 52 -17.30 6.72 4.36
C ALA A 52 -16.45 5.62 4.99
N ARG A 53 -17.12 4.53 5.38
CA ARG A 53 -16.52 3.28 5.88
C ARG A 53 -17.16 2.12 5.13
N ILE A 54 -16.36 1.33 4.42
CA ILE A 54 -16.85 0.30 3.52
C ILE A 54 -16.21 -1.04 3.91
N PRO A 55 -17.01 -2.12 4.12
CA PRO A 55 -16.47 -3.44 4.39
C PRO A 55 -15.66 -3.97 3.20
N VAL A 56 -14.46 -4.52 3.46
CA VAL A 56 -13.53 -4.98 2.41
C VAL A 56 -13.02 -6.41 2.63
N GLY A 57 -13.71 -7.20 3.42
CA GLY A 57 -13.30 -8.56 3.73
C GLY A 57 -12.24 -8.62 4.84
N ASN A 58 -11.75 -9.83 5.10
CA ASN A 58 -10.90 -10.09 6.24
C ASN A 58 -9.44 -9.75 5.96
N ASP A 59 -8.76 -9.22 6.99
CA ASP A 59 -7.34 -8.87 7.01
C ASP A 59 -6.91 -8.05 5.77
N PRO A 60 -7.57 -6.89 5.51
CA PRO A 60 -7.17 -5.99 4.43
C PRO A 60 -5.79 -5.40 4.74
N HIS A 61 -4.83 -5.50 3.78
CA HIS A 61 -3.43 -5.17 4.03
C HIS A 61 -2.93 -4.00 3.21
N GLU A 62 -3.10 -4.03 1.89
CA GLU A 62 -2.75 -2.94 0.99
C GLU A 62 -3.96 -2.49 0.20
N VAL A 63 -3.95 -1.24 -0.20
CA VAL A 63 -4.99 -0.61 -1.02
C VAL A 63 -4.37 0.19 -2.14
N ILE A 64 -5.00 0.17 -3.32
CA ILE A 64 -4.62 1.01 -4.45
C ILE A 64 -5.88 1.50 -5.18
N ALA A 65 -5.84 2.70 -5.74
CA ALA A 65 -6.91 3.23 -6.58
C ALA A 65 -6.61 2.99 -8.07
N SER A 66 -7.67 2.82 -8.87
CA SER A 66 -7.60 2.88 -10.34
C SER A 66 -7.13 4.25 -10.83
N ALA A 67 -6.61 4.33 -12.05
CA ALA A 67 -6.06 5.57 -12.61
C ALA A 67 -7.09 6.72 -12.72
N ASP A 68 -8.37 6.37 -12.85
CA ASP A 68 -9.48 7.34 -12.88
C ASP A 68 -10.00 7.73 -11.49
N GLY A 69 -9.43 7.14 -10.41
CA GLY A 69 -9.81 7.40 -9.04
C GLY A 69 -11.22 6.93 -8.64
N ARG A 70 -11.85 6.05 -9.44
CA ARG A 70 -13.24 5.61 -9.21
C ARG A 70 -13.37 4.27 -8.50
N THR A 71 -12.34 3.44 -8.57
CA THR A 71 -12.33 2.09 -8.00
C THR A 71 -11.12 1.90 -7.10
N ALA A 72 -11.30 1.29 -5.93
CA ALA A 72 -10.19 0.81 -5.12
C ALA A 72 -10.13 -0.71 -5.12
N TYR A 73 -8.90 -1.23 -5.04
CA TYR A 73 -8.61 -2.65 -4.86
C TYR A 73 -7.84 -2.82 -3.56
N VAL A 74 -8.23 -3.84 -2.78
CA VAL A 74 -7.67 -4.11 -1.46
C VAL A 74 -7.23 -5.57 -1.41
N SER A 75 -5.98 -5.82 -1.02
CA SER A 75 -5.50 -7.18 -0.80
C SER A 75 -5.99 -7.74 0.53
N ASN A 76 -6.62 -8.93 0.51
CA ASN A 76 -6.96 -9.69 1.69
C ASN A 76 -5.88 -10.74 1.93
N TYR A 77 -5.02 -10.51 2.93
CA TYR A 77 -3.75 -11.24 3.08
C TYR A 77 -3.85 -12.52 3.91
N GLY A 78 -4.37 -12.41 5.14
CA GLY A 78 -4.56 -13.54 6.06
C GLY A 78 -3.29 -14.35 6.31
N PHE A 79 -2.10 -13.72 6.33
CA PHE A 79 -0.81 -14.41 6.45
C PHE A 79 -0.65 -15.58 5.45
N GLY A 80 -1.11 -15.39 4.21
CA GLY A 80 -1.10 -16.41 3.17
C GLY A 80 -2.33 -17.32 3.13
N ALA A 81 -3.31 -17.12 4.01
CA ALA A 81 -4.53 -17.93 4.02
C ALA A 81 -5.55 -17.49 2.98
N TYR A 82 -5.64 -16.20 2.68
CA TYR A 82 -6.62 -15.66 1.74
C TYR A 82 -6.07 -15.54 0.32
N HIS A 83 -6.96 -15.35 -0.64
CA HIS A 83 -6.65 -15.29 -2.07
C HIS A 83 -7.60 -14.35 -2.82
N THR A 84 -8.04 -13.27 -2.19
CA THR A 84 -9.00 -12.34 -2.80
C THR A 84 -8.47 -10.91 -2.82
N LEU A 85 -8.92 -10.16 -3.84
CA LEU A 85 -8.88 -8.70 -3.83
C LEU A 85 -10.31 -8.19 -3.62
N ALA A 86 -10.53 -7.41 -2.57
CA ALA A 86 -11.78 -6.68 -2.43
C ALA A 86 -11.79 -5.51 -3.41
N VAL A 87 -12.98 -5.22 -3.96
CA VAL A 87 -13.18 -4.14 -4.94
C VAL A 87 -14.21 -3.16 -4.37
N VAL A 88 -13.92 -1.88 -4.45
CA VAL A 88 -14.79 -0.82 -3.93
C VAL A 88 -15.05 0.24 -5.00
N ASP A 89 -16.32 0.52 -5.24
CA ASP A 89 -16.75 1.71 -5.97
C ASP A 89 -16.62 2.92 -5.05
N LEU A 90 -15.63 3.77 -5.32
CA LEU A 90 -15.34 4.95 -4.50
C LEU A 90 -16.39 6.06 -4.70
N VAL A 91 -17.09 6.10 -5.84
CA VAL A 91 -18.11 7.10 -6.11
C VAL A 91 -19.42 6.73 -5.41
N ALA A 92 -19.84 5.47 -5.56
CA ALA A 92 -21.04 4.97 -4.91
C ALA A 92 -20.80 4.57 -3.43
N GLN A 93 -19.55 4.62 -2.95
CA GLN A 93 -19.13 4.28 -1.58
C GLN A 93 -19.61 2.89 -1.15
N LYS A 94 -19.41 1.90 -2.00
CA LYS A 94 -19.90 0.53 -1.75
C LYS A 94 -18.92 -0.54 -2.21
N ALA A 95 -18.94 -1.67 -1.50
CA ALA A 95 -18.23 -2.87 -1.93
C ALA A 95 -18.86 -3.44 -3.21
N LEU A 96 -18.00 -3.92 -4.11
CA LEU A 96 -18.34 -4.67 -5.31
C LEU A 96 -17.93 -6.15 -5.10
N PRO A 97 -18.33 -7.07 -6.00
CA PRO A 97 -17.86 -8.45 -5.94
C PRO A 97 -16.34 -8.52 -5.94
N SER A 98 -15.76 -9.28 -5.01
CA SER A 98 -14.32 -9.47 -4.90
C SER A 98 -13.78 -10.30 -6.06
N VAL A 99 -12.51 -10.10 -6.37
CA VAL A 99 -11.76 -10.91 -7.33
C VAL A 99 -11.18 -12.11 -6.59
N ASP A 100 -11.44 -13.30 -7.08
CA ASP A 100 -10.82 -14.55 -6.62
C ASP A 100 -9.53 -14.78 -7.41
N LEU A 101 -8.41 -14.87 -6.72
CA LEU A 101 -7.07 -15.11 -7.29
C LEU A 101 -6.69 -16.60 -7.32
N GLY A 102 -7.59 -17.49 -6.89
CA GLY A 102 -7.40 -18.93 -6.92
C GLY A 102 -6.18 -19.41 -6.12
N ALA A 103 -5.20 -19.98 -6.81
CA ALA A 103 -3.97 -20.50 -6.19
C ALA A 103 -2.97 -19.42 -5.76
N LEU A 104 -3.15 -18.16 -6.16
CA LEU A 104 -2.29 -17.04 -5.81
C LEU A 104 -2.63 -16.50 -4.41
N ARG A 105 -2.22 -17.27 -3.41
CA ARG A 105 -2.55 -17.02 -2.01
C ARG A 105 -1.63 -15.98 -1.37
N GLY A 106 -2.16 -15.25 -0.39
CA GLY A 106 -1.47 -14.21 0.34
C GLY A 106 -1.18 -12.98 -0.54
N PRO A 107 -2.20 -12.41 -1.22
CA PRO A 107 -2.00 -11.16 -1.95
C PRO A 107 -1.60 -10.07 -0.96
N HIS A 108 -0.50 -9.34 -1.29
CA HIS A 108 0.01 -8.32 -0.39
C HIS A 108 0.25 -7.00 -1.13
N GLY A 109 1.44 -6.74 -1.65
CA GLY A 109 1.77 -5.52 -2.35
C GLY A 109 0.90 -5.30 -3.59
N LEU A 110 0.40 -4.07 -3.79
CA LEU A 110 -0.45 -3.68 -4.89
C LEU A 110 0.09 -2.45 -5.62
N VAL A 111 -0.07 -2.43 -6.94
CA VAL A 111 0.12 -1.24 -7.78
C VAL A 111 -0.88 -1.26 -8.94
N PHE A 112 -1.39 -0.09 -9.34
CA PHE A 112 -2.23 0.06 -10.53
C PHE A 112 -1.45 0.78 -11.62
N THR A 113 -1.17 0.09 -12.71
CA THR A 113 -0.48 0.67 -13.87
C THR A 113 -0.87 -0.05 -15.16
N GLY A 114 -0.85 0.65 -16.29
CA GLY A 114 -1.25 0.07 -17.57
C GLY A 114 -2.70 -0.44 -17.63
N GLY A 115 -3.60 0.11 -16.80
CA GLY A 115 -5.00 -0.32 -16.70
C GLY A 115 -5.20 -1.61 -15.88
N LYS A 116 -4.17 -2.14 -15.22
CA LYS A 116 -4.19 -3.41 -14.48
C LYS A 116 -3.83 -3.24 -13.03
N VAL A 117 -4.33 -4.15 -12.20
CA VAL A 117 -3.92 -4.32 -10.80
C VAL A 117 -2.81 -5.36 -10.77
N TRP A 118 -1.61 -4.95 -10.43
CA TRP A 118 -0.48 -5.84 -10.19
C TRP A 118 -0.39 -6.15 -8.69
N PHE A 119 -0.10 -7.39 -8.36
CA PHE A 119 -0.07 -7.84 -6.98
C PHE A 119 1.02 -8.88 -6.74
N THR A 120 1.53 -8.94 -5.52
CA THR A 120 2.33 -10.07 -5.05
C THR A 120 1.43 -11.12 -4.42
N ALA A 121 1.84 -12.38 -4.45
CA ALA A 121 1.19 -13.51 -3.79
C ALA A 121 2.24 -14.26 -2.95
N GLU A 122 2.41 -13.84 -1.69
CA GLU A 122 3.51 -14.28 -0.83
C GLU A 122 3.60 -15.80 -0.64
N ALA A 123 2.45 -16.44 -0.35
CA ALA A 123 2.41 -17.88 -0.13
C ALA A 123 2.64 -18.69 -1.41
N ALA A 124 2.32 -18.10 -2.57
CA ALA A 124 2.59 -18.70 -3.87
C ALA A 124 4.00 -18.42 -4.40
N LYS A 125 4.79 -17.54 -3.73
CA LYS A 125 6.10 -17.07 -4.19
C LYS A 125 6.05 -16.53 -5.62
N ALA A 126 5.03 -15.75 -5.90
CA ALA A 126 4.69 -15.28 -7.22
C ALA A 126 4.19 -13.83 -7.19
N LEU A 127 4.07 -13.25 -8.34
CA LEU A 127 3.31 -12.04 -8.60
C LEU A 127 2.34 -12.29 -9.75
N GLY A 128 1.34 -11.42 -9.91
CA GLY A 128 0.39 -11.49 -11.00
C GLY A 128 -0.17 -10.13 -11.37
N SER A 129 -0.89 -10.09 -12.49
CA SER A 129 -1.72 -8.96 -12.87
C SER A 129 -3.16 -9.38 -13.11
N TYR A 130 -4.08 -8.56 -12.63
CA TYR A 130 -5.51 -8.68 -12.87
C TYR A 130 -5.96 -7.55 -13.79
N ASP A 131 -6.61 -7.90 -14.88
CA ASP A 131 -7.19 -6.95 -15.83
C ASP A 131 -8.67 -6.72 -15.50
N PRO A 132 -9.07 -5.54 -15.01
CA PRO A 132 -10.46 -5.23 -14.71
C PRO A 132 -11.39 -5.23 -15.95
N ALA A 133 -10.85 -4.98 -17.15
CA ALA A 133 -11.63 -4.95 -18.38
C ALA A 133 -12.08 -6.37 -18.80
N THR A 134 -11.19 -7.34 -18.70
CA THR A 134 -11.49 -8.75 -19.00
C THR A 134 -11.93 -9.55 -17.77
N LYS A 135 -11.78 -8.97 -16.56
CA LYS A 135 -12.06 -9.59 -15.27
C LYS A 135 -11.30 -10.90 -15.06
N SER A 136 -10.05 -10.94 -15.47
CA SER A 136 -9.21 -12.13 -15.39
C SER A 136 -7.79 -11.80 -14.92
N VAL A 137 -7.14 -12.77 -14.27
CA VAL A 137 -5.69 -12.76 -14.07
C VAL A 137 -5.06 -13.13 -15.41
N ASP A 138 -4.27 -12.23 -15.98
CA ASP A 138 -3.71 -12.37 -17.33
C ASP A 138 -2.20 -12.58 -17.37
N LEU A 139 -1.51 -12.42 -16.23
CA LEU A 139 -0.10 -12.73 -16.07
C LEU A 139 0.15 -13.35 -14.68
N ILE A 140 0.99 -14.37 -14.65
CA ILE A 140 1.53 -14.95 -13.41
C ILE A 140 3.03 -15.21 -13.62
N LEU A 141 3.85 -14.67 -12.71
CA LEU A 141 5.30 -14.89 -12.72
C LEU A 141 5.72 -15.43 -11.34
N GLY A 142 6.41 -16.57 -11.34
CA GLY A 142 7.02 -17.12 -10.14
C GLY A 142 8.34 -16.42 -9.84
N THR A 143 8.56 -15.97 -8.61
CA THR A 143 9.84 -15.40 -8.16
C THR A 143 10.73 -16.45 -7.50
N GLY A 144 10.16 -17.56 -7.05
CA GLY A 144 10.89 -18.57 -6.26
C GLY A 144 11.39 -18.05 -4.91
N GLN A 145 11.16 -16.78 -4.59
CA GLN A 145 11.66 -16.13 -3.37
C GLN A 145 10.68 -16.28 -2.20
N ASN A 146 11.19 -16.19 -0.98
CA ASN A 146 10.38 -16.30 0.23
C ASN A 146 9.84 -14.93 0.66
N ARG A 147 8.52 -14.84 0.87
CA ARG A 147 7.79 -13.60 1.17
C ARG A 147 8.03 -12.53 0.11
N THR A 148 7.65 -12.83 -1.15
CA THR A 148 7.54 -11.81 -2.22
C THR A 148 6.45 -10.82 -1.82
N HIS A 149 6.85 -9.62 -1.38
CA HIS A 149 6.06 -8.78 -0.49
C HIS A 149 5.51 -7.53 -1.17
N MET A 150 6.34 -6.51 -1.35
CA MET A 150 5.94 -5.27 -2.03
C MET A 150 6.26 -5.34 -3.52
N ILE A 151 5.56 -4.54 -4.32
CA ILE A 151 5.69 -4.52 -5.77
C ILE A 151 5.73 -3.08 -6.29
N TYR A 152 6.55 -2.88 -7.29
CA TYR A 152 6.54 -1.72 -8.19
C TYR A 152 6.53 -2.23 -9.63
N VAL A 153 5.81 -1.52 -10.50
CA VAL A 153 5.83 -1.77 -11.95
C VAL A 153 6.08 -0.43 -12.64
N SER A 154 7.06 -0.39 -13.53
CA SER A 154 7.37 0.83 -14.28
C SER A 154 6.18 1.28 -15.15
N PRO A 155 6.04 2.60 -15.43
CA PRO A 155 4.91 3.11 -16.22
C PRO A 155 4.80 2.48 -17.63
N ASP A 156 5.91 2.06 -18.22
CA ASP A 156 5.94 1.34 -19.50
C ASP A 156 5.75 -0.17 -19.36
N MET A 157 5.55 -0.66 -18.14
CA MET A 157 5.33 -2.07 -17.75
C MET A 157 6.47 -3.02 -18.18
N LYS A 158 7.70 -2.51 -18.36
CA LYS A 158 8.85 -3.34 -18.77
C LYS A 158 9.73 -3.78 -17.62
N LEU A 159 9.63 -3.13 -16.46
CA LEU A 159 10.34 -3.47 -15.24
C LEU A 159 9.35 -3.69 -14.10
N ILE A 160 9.45 -4.85 -13.46
CA ILE A 160 8.75 -5.16 -12.21
C ILE A 160 9.83 -5.32 -11.14
N VAL A 161 9.60 -4.73 -9.98
CA VAL A 161 10.47 -4.86 -8.81
C VAL A 161 9.67 -5.43 -7.65
N THR A 162 10.20 -6.43 -6.95
CA THR A 162 9.61 -6.93 -5.70
C THR A 162 10.66 -7.05 -4.62
N THR A 163 10.26 -6.76 -3.38
CA THR A 163 11.03 -7.16 -2.19
C THR A 163 10.67 -8.57 -1.77
N ASN A 164 11.65 -9.32 -1.25
CA ASN A 164 11.48 -10.69 -0.79
C ASN A 164 12.00 -10.80 0.64
N VAL A 165 11.12 -10.53 1.60
CA VAL A 165 11.47 -10.25 3.00
C VAL A 165 12.29 -11.34 3.64
N SER A 166 11.82 -12.59 3.55
CA SER A 166 12.50 -13.73 4.19
C SER A 166 13.74 -14.22 3.42
N SER A 167 13.86 -13.84 2.16
CA SER A 167 15.06 -14.13 1.35
C SER A 167 16.16 -13.08 1.53
N GLY A 168 15.84 -11.87 2.00
CA GLY A 168 16.77 -10.73 2.04
C GLY A 168 17.23 -10.34 0.64
N THR A 169 16.30 -10.29 -0.31
CA THR A 169 16.58 -10.02 -1.72
C THR A 169 15.55 -9.08 -2.32
N VAL A 170 15.91 -8.53 -3.47
CA VAL A 170 15.01 -7.80 -4.39
C VAL A 170 15.07 -8.49 -5.73
N SER A 171 13.91 -8.75 -6.33
CA SER A 171 13.81 -9.24 -7.70
C SER A 171 13.58 -8.08 -8.65
N LEU A 172 14.43 -7.93 -9.65
CA LEU A 172 14.23 -7.06 -10.82
C LEU A 172 13.84 -7.97 -11.98
N ILE A 173 12.61 -7.82 -12.46
CA ILE A 173 12.03 -8.68 -13.49
C ILE A 173 11.75 -7.81 -14.71
N GLU A 174 12.44 -8.08 -15.82
CA GLU A 174 12.38 -7.28 -17.03
C GLU A 174 11.79 -8.08 -18.18
N GLN A 175 10.98 -7.42 -19.00
CA GLN A 175 10.48 -8.03 -20.22
C GLN A 175 11.67 -8.33 -21.15
N ALA A 176 11.77 -9.58 -21.59
CA ALA A 176 12.84 -10.00 -22.47
C ALA A 176 12.72 -9.33 -23.85
N THR A 177 13.82 -8.73 -24.30
CA THR A 177 13.92 -8.16 -25.65
C THR A 177 14.64 -9.15 -26.54
N GLY A 178 13.89 -9.91 -27.37
CA GLY A 178 14.44 -10.82 -28.39
C GLY A 178 14.34 -12.30 -28.06
N GLY A 179 13.99 -13.11 -29.03
CA GLY A 179 14.01 -14.58 -28.97
C GLY A 179 15.43 -15.13 -28.93
N VAL A 180 15.58 -16.35 -28.42
CA VAL A 180 16.86 -17.08 -28.42
C VAL A 180 17.31 -17.31 -29.89
N PRO A 181 18.49 -16.82 -30.32
CA PRO A 181 18.95 -17.05 -31.66
C PRO A 181 19.04 -18.56 -31.93
N GLY A 182 18.36 -19.04 -32.98
CA GLY A 182 18.44 -20.44 -33.46
C GLY A 182 17.36 -21.37 -32.91
N GLN A 183 16.49 -20.94 -31.98
CA GLN A 183 15.27 -21.67 -31.65
C GLN A 183 14.07 -20.93 -32.26
N GLY A 184 13.49 -21.48 -33.29
CA GLY A 184 12.26 -20.98 -33.89
C GLY A 184 11.08 -21.18 -32.95
N GLY A 185 10.73 -20.12 -32.20
CA GLY A 185 9.59 -20.09 -31.32
C GLY A 185 9.93 -19.55 -29.94
N SER A 186 9.79 -18.24 -29.74
CA SER A 186 9.53 -17.74 -28.37
C SER A 186 8.20 -18.34 -27.92
N LEU A 187 8.12 -18.76 -26.64
CA LEU A 187 6.81 -19.04 -26.03
C LEU A 187 6.02 -17.72 -26.07
N GLN A 188 5.26 -17.53 -27.14
CA GLN A 188 4.41 -16.36 -27.33
C GLN A 188 3.12 -16.57 -26.52
N GLY A 189 3.28 -16.60 -25.18
CA GLY A 189 2.14 -16.36 -24.28
C GLY A 189 1.78 -14.87 -24.27
N PRO A 190 0.58 -14.51 -23.87
CA PRO A 190 0.22 -13.12 -23.60
C PRO A 190 1.18 -12.55 -22.55
N GLY A 191 2.06 -11.61 -22.95
CA GLY A 191 3.03 -10.96 -22.07
C GLY A 191 4.51 -11.17 -22.42
N GLY A 192 4.87 -12.11 -23.31
CA GLY A 192 6.26 -12.39 -23.68
C GLY A 192 7.07 -13.07 -22.57
N ASP A 193 8.38 -13.21 -22.80
CA ASP A 193 9.31 -13.76 -21.82
C ASP A 193 9.77 -12.67 -20.83
N TRP A 194 10.09 -13.10 -19.60
CA TRP A 194 10.58 -12.24 -18.52
C TRP A 194 11.87 -12.80 -17.94
N ASN A 195 12.85 -11.91 -17.71
CA ASN A 195 14.12 -12.24 -17.08
C ASN A 195 14.17 -11.72 -15.66
N GLU A 196 14.41 -12.57 -14.69
CA GLU A 196 14.59 -12.18 -13.30
C GLU A 196 16.06 -12.04 -12.94
N THR A 197 16.41 -10.92 -12.32
CA THR A 197 17.69 -10.73 -11.62
C THR A 197 17.42 -10.58 -10.14
N VAL A 198 17.98 -11.49 -9.32
CA VAL A 198 17.85 -11.45 -7.88
C VAL A 198 19.03 -10.74 -7.25
N VAL A 199 18.80 -9.61 -6.59
CA VAL A 199 19.81 -8.80 -5.90
C VAL A 199 19.74 -9.04 -4.41
N ARG A 200 20.84 -9.49 -3.80
CA ARG A 200 20.93 -9.63 -2.34
C ARG A 200 21.04 -8.26 -1.68
N VAL A 201 20.24 -8.03 -0.63
CA VAL A 201 20.21 -6.82 0.20
C VAL A 201 20.34 -7.20 1.67
N GLY A 202 20.06 -6.29 2.58
CA GLY A 202 20.04 -6.58 4.02
C GLY A 202 18.90 -7.51 4.43
N SER A 203 18.91 -7.98 5.66
CA SER A 203 17.91 -8.90 6.16
C SER A 203 16.56 -8.21 6.39
N GLY A 204 15.47 -8.91 6.04
CA GLY A 204 14.12 -8.36 6.20
C GLY A 204 13.84 -7.21 5.22
N SER A 205 14.12 -7.40 3.93
CA SER A 205 13.84 -6.42 2.87
C SER A 205 12.32 -6.19 2.74
N GLU A 206 11.80 -5.27 3.54
CA GLU A 206 10.35 -5.04 3.73
C GLU A 206 9.84 -3.96 2.76
N GLY A 207 9.92 -2.70 3.17
CA GLY A 207 9.49 -1.57 2.37
C GLY A 207 10.55 -1.08 1.40
N PHE A 208 10.13 -0.67 0.21
CA PHE A 208 11.01 -0.07 -0.78
C PHE A 208 10.27 0.98 -1.61
N ASP A 209 11.03 1.78 -2.31
CA ASP A 209 10.51 2.64 -3.37
C ASP A 209 11.56 2.83 -4.46
N VAL A 210 11.11 3.22 -5.64
CA VAL A 210 11.97 3.59 -6.77
C VAL A 210 12.09 5.10 -6.81
N SER A 211 13.32 5.61 -6.95
CA SER A 211 13.54 7.05 -7.07
C SER A 211 12.73 7.65 -8.23
N PRO A 212 12.22 8.88 -8.12
CA PRO A 212 11.38 9.49 -9.17
C PRO A 212 12.04 9.56 -10.56
N ASP A 213 13.38 9.54 -10.63
CA ASP A 213 14.13 9.47 -11.89
C ASP A 213 14.35 8.04 -12.40
N GLY A 214 13.86 7.04 -11.68
CA GLY A 214 13.92 5.63 -12.02
C GLY A 214 15.29 4.97 -11.91
N LYS A 215 16.32 5.65 -11.36
CA LYS A 215 17.69 5.15 -11.38
C LYS A 215 18.08 4.33 -10.17
N GLU A 216 17.44 4.53 -9.04
CA GLU A 216 17.75 3.87 -7.78
C GLU A 216 16.51 3.21 -7.19
N ILE A 217 16.70 2.05 -6.56
CA ILE A 217 15.73 1.41 -5.68
C ILE A 217 16.29 1.46 -4.26
N TRP A 218 15.56 2.10 -3.35
CA TRP A 218 15.94 2.15 -1.96
C TRP A 218 15.10 1.16 -1.16
N VAL A 219 15.77 0.27 -0.42
CA VAL A 219 15.13 -0.84 0.31
C VAL A 219 15.44 -0.72 1.79
N ALA A 220 14.41 -0.61 2.60
CA ALA A 220 14.54 -0.61 4.05
C ALA A 220 14.60 -2.06 4.58
N ASN A 221 15.71 -2.41 5.23
CA ASN A 221 15.98 -3.74 5.73
C ASN A 221 15.58 -3.81 7.21
N ALA A 222 14.40 -4.33 7.48
CA ALA A 222 13.78 -4.35 8.82
C ALA A 222 14.57 -5.14 9.85
N GLY A 223 15.30 -6.18 9.41
CA GLY A 223 16.05 -7.08 10.29
C GLY A 223 17.35 -6.50 10.80
N ASP A 224 18.11 -5.83 9.95
CA ASP A 224 19.42 -5.25 10.31
C ASP A 224 19.43 -3.72 10.42
N GLY A 225 18.32 -3.06 10.15
CA GLY A 225 18.16 -1.61 10.34
C GLY A 225 18.89 -0.75 9.31
N THR A 226 19.28 -1.33 8.18
CA THR A 226 19.99 -0.63 7.10
C THR A 226 19.04 -0.23 5.97
N VAL A 227 19.54 0.60 5.05
CA VAL A 227 18.90 0.89 3.76
C VAL A 227 19.86 0.50 2.65
N SER A 228 19.47 -0.47 1.82
CA SER A 228 20.22 -0.82 0.62
C SER A 228 19.77 0.03 -0.56
N ILE A 229 20.72 0.58 -1.32
CA ILE A 229 20.49 1.34 -2.55
C ILE A 229 20.94 0.49 -3.72
N ILE A 230 20.03 0.16 -4.62
CA ILE A 230 20.29 -0.63 -5.82
C ILE A 230 20.35 0.32 -7.02
N ASP A 231 21.41 0.22 -7.82
CA ASP A 231 21.49 0.82 -9.13
C ASP A 231 20.65 -0.02 -10.11
N VAL A 232 19.61 0.58 -10.70
CA VAL A 232 18.66 -0.12 -11.58
C VAL A 232 19.34 -0.63 -12.86
N VAL A 233 20.25 0.14 -13.44
CA VAL A 233 20.93 -0.22 -14.69
C VAL A 233 21.93 -1.36 -14.46
N ASN A 234 22.73 -1.26 -13.39
CA ASN A 234 23.76 -2.25 -13.08
C ASN A 234 23.22 -3.44 -12.26
N LYS A 235 21.96 -3.39 -11.80
CA LYS A 235 21.25 -4.43 -11.02
C LYS A 235 22.07 -4.94 -9.84
N ARG A 236 22.63 -4.02 -9.07
CA ARG A 236 23.47 -4.33 -7.91
C ARG A 236 23.34 -3.26 -6.83
N VAL A 237 23.59 -3.65 -5.60
CA VAL A 237 23.69 -2.69 -4.50
C VAL A 237 24.88 -1.78 -4.76
N SER A 238 24.61 -0.49 -4.87
CA SER A 238 25.63 0.56 -5.03
C SER A 238 26.11 1.08 -3.67
N GLN A 239 25.23 1.05 -2.66
CA GLN A 239 25.53 1.52 -1.30
C GLN A 239 24.57 0.90 -0.28
N THR A 240 25.04 0.74 0.97
CA THR A 240 24.21 0.41 2.12
C THR A 240 24.39 1.49 3.17
N LEU A 241 23.29 2.09 3.64
CA LEU A 241 23.27 3.13 4.66
C LEU A 241 22.99 2.51 6.03
N ALA A 242 23.80 2.87 7.03
CA ALA A 242 23.52 2.58 8.43
C ALA A 242 22.49 3.61 8.94
N ALA A 243 21.19 3.36 8.67
CA ALA A 243 20.11 4.31 8.92
C ALA A 243 19.41 4.10 10.26
N ASP A 244 19.72 3.00 10.97
CA ASP A 244 19.11 2.63 12.25
C ASP A 244 17.56 2.60 12.16
N VAL A 245 17.06 1.86 11.17
CA VAL A 245 15.63 1.71 10.87
C VAL A 245 15.13 0.30 11.19
N GLY A 246 15.61 -0.29 12.26
CA GLY A 246 15.17 -1.63 12.70
C GLY A 246 13.64 -1.73 12.82
N GLY A 247 13.07 -2.81 12.25
CA GLY A 247 11.62 -2.96 12.16
C GLY A 247 10.96 -2.07 11.11
N ALA A 248 11.73 -1.54 10.14
CA ALA A 248 11.20 -0.75 9.02
C ALA A 248 10.04 -1.48 8.33
N ASN A 249 8.99 -0.74 7.96
CA ASN A 249 7.82 -1.31 7.29
C ASN A 249 7.63 -0.73 5.89
N ARG A 250 7.63 0.59 5.72
CA ARG A 250 7.55 1.24 4.41
C ARG A 250 8.69 2.22 4.22
N LEU A 251 9.09 2.38 2.97
CA LEU A 251 9.96 3.45 2.50
C LEU A 251 9.27 4.13 1.33
N LYS A 252 9.19 5.46 1.35
CA LYS A 252 8.61 6.25 0.26
C LYS A 252 9.44 7.50 0.00
N PHE A 253 9.70 7.77 -1.28
CA PHE A 253 10.23 9.06 -1.70
C PHE A 253 9.15 10.14 -1.69
N THR A 254 9.54 11.38 -1.39
CA THR A 254 8.70 12.53 -1.71
C THR A 254 8.59 12.68 -3.23
N PRO A 255 7.49 13.26 -3.77
CA PRO A 255 7.29 13.40 -5.22
C PRO A 255 8.43 14.14 -5.94
N ASN A 256 9.10 15.06 -5.25
CA ASN A 256 10.27 15.78 -5.79
C ASN A 256 11.60 15.02 -5.63
N GLY A 257 11.58 13.82 -5.06
CA GLY A 257 12.74 12.96 -4.86
C GLY A 257 13.78 13.45 -3.84
N LYS A 258 13.52 14.53 -3.12
CA LYS A 258 14.52 15.12 -2.20
C LYS A 258 14.64 14.40 -0.86
N LEU A 259 13.55 13.76 -0.42
CA LEU A 259 13.52 13.05 0.85
C LEU A 259 13.03 11.62 0.64
N ALA A 260 13.54 10.70 1.45
CA ALA A 260 12.99 9.37 1.65
C ALA A 260 12.50 9.25 3.11
N LEU A 261 11.26 8.81 3.27
CA LEU A 261 10.61 8.61 4.55
C LEU A 261 10.50 7.12 4.84
N ILE A 262 10.86 6.72 6.06
CA ILE A 262 10.83 5.30 6.48
C ILE A 262 10.05 5.19 7.78
N SER A 263 8.97 4.39 7.75
CA SER A 263 8.19 4.01 8.93
C SER A 263 8.76 2.74 9.58
N SER A 264 8.50 2.55 10.87
CA SER A 264 8.93 1.36 11.60
C SER A 264 7.85 0.86 12.54
N LEU A 265 7.57 -0.44 12.49
CA LEU A 265 6.64 -1.11 13.41
C LEU A 265 7.19 -1.21 14.84
N ARG A 266 8.49 -1.02 15.03
CA ARG A 266 9.17 -1.16 16.33
C ARG A 266 9.49 0.17 16.99
N SER A 267 9.25 1.31 16.34
CA SER A 267 9.49 2.63 16.89
C SER A 267 8.27 3.53 16.76
N SER A 268 8.35 4.69 17.39
CA SER A 268 7.35 5.77 17.22
C SER A 268 7.77 6.78 16.17
N ASP A 269 8.91 6.55 15.51
CA ASP A 269 9.54 7.53 14.65
C ASP A 269 9.31 7.24 13.17
N LEU A 270 9.08 8.30 12.42
CA LEU A 270 9.26 8.35 10.98
C LEU A 270 10.66 8.90 10.71
N THR A 271 11.52 8.07 10.13
CA THR A 271 12.88 8.49 9.77
C THR A 271 12.86 9.23 8.44
N VAL A 272 13.51 10.39 8.38
CA VAL A 272 13.62 11.21 7.17
C VAL A 272 15.09 11.25 6.73
N ILE A 273 15.34 10.81 5.51
CA ILE A 273 16.66 10.81 4.87
C ILE A 273 16.68 11.84 3.75
N ASP A 274 17.68 12.72 3.73
CA ASP A 274 17.96 13.56 2.57
C ASP A 274 18.66 12.71 1.50
N THR A 275 18.06 12.66 0.31
CA THR A 275 18.47 11.73 -0.75
C THR A 275 19.82 12.13 -1.38
N ALA A 276 20.12 13.43 -1.46
CA ALA A 276 21.37 13.93 -2.04
C ALA A 276 22.57 13.63 -1.15
N THR A 277 22.44 13.84 0.15
CA THR A 277 23.53 13.58 1.12
C THR A 277 23.51 12.15 1.66
N ARG A 278 22.40 11.43 1.49
CA ARG A 278 22.15 10.06 1.98
C ARG A 278 22.28 9.96 3.52
N LYS A 279 21.92 11.03 4.22
CA LYS A 279 21.97 11.11 5.68
C LYS A 279 20.59 11.25 6.28
N THR A 280 20.39 10.61 7.42
CA THR A 280 19.21 10.91 8.26
C THR A 280 19.29 12.35 8.73
N ILE A 281 18.29 13.16 8.40
CA ILE A 281 18.22 14.57 8.78
C ILE A 281 17.22 14.81 9.91
N LYS A 282 16.24 13.91 10.08
CA LYS A 282 15.23 14.02 11.14
C LYS A 282 14.61 12.67 11.49
N ARG A 283 14.15 12.56 12.73
CA ARG A 283 13.21 11.55 13.22
C ARG A 283 12.00 12.27 13.76
N ILE A 284 10.83 11.98 13.22
CA ILE A 284 9.56 12.64 13.59
C ILE A 284 8.75 11.65 14.41
N VAL A 285 8.46 11.98 15.66
CA VAL A 285 7.57 11.16 16.50
C VAL A 285 6.16 11.28 15.94
N VAL A 286 5.69 10.25 15.25
CA VAL A 286 4.37 10.19 14.61
C VAL A 286 3.35 9.41 15.44
N GLY A 287 3.77 8.35 16.11
CA GLY A 287 2.96 7.42 16.88
C GLY A 287 3.53 6.01 16.83
N HIS A 288 3.04 5.12 17.68
CA HIS A 288 3.58 3.77 17.79
C HIS A 288 3.28 2.91 16.55
N GLY A 289 4.22 2.05 16.21
CA GLY A 289 4.04 1.05 15.14
C GLY A 289 3.67 1.67 13.81
N ALA A 290 4.46 2.64 13.36
CA ALA A 290 4.25 3.31 12.10
C ALA A 290 4.34 2.30 10.94
N ALA A 291 3.25 2.11 10.19
CA ALA A 291 3.08 1.16 9.11
C ALA A 291 3.03 1.87 7.74
N GLY A 292 1.87 1.86 7.07
CA GLY A 292 1.68 2.44 5.75
C GLY A 292 2.07 3.91 5.65
N ILE A 293 2.65 4.29 4.51
CA ILE A 293 2.96 5.69 4.15
C ILE A 293 2.38 5.97 2.77
N VAL A 294 1.67 7.12 2.64
CA VAL A 294 1.32 7.68 1.34
C VAL A 294 1.65 9.17 1.30
N MET A 295 2.18 9.63 0.16
CA MET A 295 2.42 11.04 -0.08
C MET A 295 1.20 11.70 -0.71
N GLN A 296 0.88 12.91 -0.30
CA GLN A 296 -0.02 13.74 -1.08
C GLN A 296 0.68 14.09 -2.41
N PRO A 297 -0.01 14.01 -3.55
CA PRO A 297 0.64 14.18 -4.86
C PRO A 297 1.34 15.53 -5.06
N ASP A 298 0.88 16.59 -4.39
CA ASP A 298 1.50 17.90 -4.44
C ASP A 298 2.80 18.01 -3.61
N GLY A 299 3.14 16.96 -2.86
CA GLY A 299 4.35 16.90 -2.04
C GLY A 299 4.31 17.74 -0.76
N THR A 300 3.15 18.25 -0.35
CA THR A 300 3.02 19.07 0.86
C THR A 300 2.91 18.26 2.13
N ARG A 301 2.28 17.08 2.07
CA ARG A 301 2.01 16.22 3.24
C ARG A 301 2.34 14.75 2.98
N ALA A 302 2.70 14.05 4.04
CA ALA A 302 2.71 12.60 4.11
C ALA A 302 1.68 12.13 5.15
N PHE A 303 1.03 11.00 4.88
CA PHE A 303 0.12 10.33 5.80
C PHE A 303 0.77 9.03 6.25
N VAL A 304 0.77 8.78 7.56
CA VAL A 304 1.47 7.64 8.17
C VAL A 304 0.52 6.90 9.10
N ALA A 305 0.26 5.65 8.82
CA ALA A 305 -0.59 4.80 9.68
C ALA A 305 0.15 4.44 10.96
N CYS A 306 -0.46 4.69 12.12
CA CYS A 306 0.06 4.33 13.43
C CYS A 306 -0.83 3.21 14.00
N SER A 307 -0.46 1.96 13.69
CA SER A 307 -1.35 0.80 13.86
C SER A 307 -1.85 0.58 15.29
N PRO A 308 -1.01 0.53 16.33
CA PRO A 308 -1.49 0.37 17.70
C PRO A 308 -2.30 1.56 18.24
N ASP A 309 -2.05 2.75 17.70
CA ASP A 309 -2.65 3.98 18.19
C ASP A 309 -4.03 4.29 17.54
N GLY A 310 -4.41 3.58 16.48
CA GLY A 310 -5.71 3.71 15.82
C GLY A 310 -5.91 5.01 15.04
N TYR A 311 -4.84 5.67 14.60
CA TYR A 311 -4.93 6.89 13.79
C TYR A 311 -3.89 6.90 12.66
N VAL A 312 -4.11 7.79 11.70
CA VAL A 312 -3.13 8.18 10.68
C VAL A 312 -2.58 9.56 11.04
N ALA A 313 -1.26 9.66 11.19
CA ALA A 313 -0.57 10.93 11.40
C ALA A 313 -0.44 11.69 10.09
N VAL A 314 -0.70 12.99 10.12
CA VAL A 314 -0.48 13.92 9.00
C VAL A 314 0.82 14.65 9.25
N VAL A 315 1.80 14.45 8.40
CA VAL A 315 3.13 15.09 8.49
C VAL A 315 3.23 16.16 7.43
N ASP A 316 3.51 17.39 7.86
CA ASP A 316 3.86 18.50 6.96
C ASP A 316 5.30 18.31 6.47
N LEU A 317 5.50 18.19 5.17
CA LEU A 317 6.81 17.90 4.57
C LEU A 317 7.73 19.11 4.44
N HIS A 318 7.20 20.32 4.67
CA HIS A 318 8.03 21.54 4.69
C HIS A 318 8.68 21.74 6.07
N SER A 319 7.88 21.65 7.13
CA SER A 319 8.35 21.81 8.51
C SER A 319 8.93 20.53 9.12
N LEU A 320 8.64 19.37 8.52
CA LEU A 320 8.93 18.04 9.04
C LEU A 320 8.38 17.84 10.45
N GLN A 321 7.09 18.17 10.64
CA GLN A 321 6.37 18.04 11.90
C GLN A 321 4.99 17.40 11.69
N VAL A 322 4.45 16.79 12.74
CA VAL A 322 3.07 16.31 12.74
C VAL A 322 2.13 17.52 12.79
N ALA A 323 1.30 17.68 11.75
CA ALA A 323 0.33 18.75 11.59
C ALA A 323 -1.09 18.34 12.01
N GLY A 324 -1.36 17.04 12.16
CA GLY A 324 -2.68 16.54 12.53
C GLY A 324 -2.72 15.03 12.68
N ARG A 325 -3.89 14.52 13.07
CA ARG A 325 -4.19 13.08 13.17
C ARG A 325 -5.60 12.81 12.69
N ILE A 326 -5.79 11.69 12.00
CA ILE A 326 -7.10 11.24 11.50
C ILE A 326 -7.45 9.95 12.22
N PRO A 327 -8.56 9.88 13.01
CA PRO A 327 -9.02 8.64 13.61
C PRO A 327 -9.31 7.59 12.52
N ALA A 328 -8.64 6.45 12.57
CA ALA A 328 -8.64 5.46 11.50
C ALA A 328 -9.25 4.11 11.89
N GLY A 329 -9.77 3.96 13.11
CA GLY A 329 -10.23 2.66 13.62
C GLY A 329 -9.08 1.80 14.12
N GLN A 330 -9.29 0.49 14.22
CA GLN A 330 -8.31 -0.41 14.82
C GLN A 330 -7.27 -0.88 13.79
N SER A 331 -6.00 -0.77 14.17
CA SER A 331 -4.85 -1.21 13.37
C SER A 331 -4.85 -0.64 11.95
N PRO A 332 -4.80 0.70 11.75
CA PRO A 332 -4.61 1.26 10.43
C PRO A 332 -3.32 0.75 9.80
N ASP A 333 -3.36 0.45 8.46
CA ASP A 333 -2.24 -0.15 7.75
C ASP A 333 -2.09 0.46 6.34
N GLY A 334 -2.52 -0.21 5.28
CA GLY A 334 -2.39 0.26 3.91
C GLY A 334 -3.07 1.61 3.67
N LEU A 335 -2.37 2.49 2.97
CA LEU A 335 -2.82 3.82 2.59
C LEU A 335 -2.66 4.04 1.10
N ALA A 336 -3.62 4.73 0.46
CA ALA A 336 -3.51 5.13 -0.93
C ALA A 336 -4.13 6.52 -1.18
N TRP A 337 -3.77 7.10 -2.30
CA TRP A 337 -4.41 8.31 -2.82
C TRP A 337 -5.27 7.97 -4.03
N ALA A 338 -6.50 8.44 -4.04
CA ALA A 338 -7.40 8.38 -5.19
C ALA A 338 -7.59 9.78 -5.74
N ALA A 339 -7.31 9.97 -7.04
CA ALA A 339 -7.54 11.23 -7.73
C ALA A 339 -8.52 10.99 -8.88
N ARG A 340 -9.74 11.46 -8.73
CA ARG A 340 -10.79 11.37 -9.76
C ARG A 340 -10.61 12.51 -10.78
N ARG A 341 -10.31 12.12 -12.00
CA ARG A 341 -10.11 13.04 -13.12
C ARG A 341 -11.27 12.97 -14.11
#